data_2939553777f2cce80e6988ff08080b3f
#
_entry.id   2939553777f2cce80e6988ff08080b3f
#
_cell.length_a   1.000
_cell.length_b   1.000
_cell.length_c   1.000
_cell.angle_alpha   90.00
_cell.angle_beta   90.00
_cell.angle_gamma   90.00
#
_symmetry.space_group_name_H-M   'P 1'
#
loop_
_entity.id
_entity.type
_entity.pdbx_description
1 polymer ?
#
loop_
_entity_poly.entity_id
_entity_poly.type
_entity_poly.pdbx_seq_one_letter_code
_entity_poly.pdbx_strand_id
1 'polypeptide(L)'
;MTQSSLLLGYEPRCSVYPRKSGKRKVYYLSYYLPNGKRILRFCHEKKSLATKVGHLKEEELLKGIFDEMDLEKLGDYRLGNFNQKRLGTVEALGIYLNTTAENRTPRAQYNDERTLNMLFRQMEQSGREFIDQISPLDVQLLINQHSERGSSEATLKYYQRGMSKVFKWLSEDMELVEMKNPLKKIKIPKKTGLVRDRIPTKAEMAALHAAAVEGAIKNRSPIVEIFKFISMTGARLGEVLHMEWEDFDEKTGIWTVRSKPRCPTFYGLGWKPKWDKWRQVPLFDDA
;
A
#
# COMPACT_ATOMS: atom_id res chain seq x y z
N MET A 1 -16.97 10.32 20.04
CA MET A 1 -17.45 9.00 19.58
C MET A 1 -16.85 7.95 20.48
N THR A 2 -17.67 7.24 21.21
CA THR A 2 -17.30 6.35 22.32
C THR A 2 -16.58 5.10 21.81
N GLN A 3 -15.50 4.73 22.47
CA GLN A 3 -14.67 3.53 22.26
C GLN A 3 -15.42 2.16 22.28
N SER A 4 -16.74 2.19 22.33
CA SER A 4 -17.61 1.02 22.51
C SER A 4 -17.80 0.14 21.27
N SER A 5 -17.27 0.51 20.11
CA SER A 5 -17.40 -0.29 18.86
C SER A 5 -16.22 -1.21 18.58
N LEU A 6 -15.25 -1.30 19.48
CA LEU A 6 -13.97 -1.95 19.26
C LEU A 6 -13.96 -3.47 19.47
N LEU A 7 -14.99 -4.02 20.08
CA LEU A 7 -15.11 -5.46 20.32
C LEU A 7 -16.22 -6.03 19.42
N LEU A 8 -16.01 -6.07 18.11
CA LEU A 8 -16.98 -6.59 17.14
C LEU A 8 -17.55 -7.95 17.59
N GLY A 9 -18.77 -7.93 18.12
CA GLY A 9 -19.47 -9.14 18.57
C GLY A 9 -19.13 -9.62 19.97
N TYR A 10 -18.26 -8.94 20.72
CA TYR A 10 -18.01 -9.27 22.11
C TYR A 10 -18.89 -8.42 23.03
N GLU A 11 -19.86 -9.06 23.65
CA GLU A 11 -20.69 -8.47 24.68
C GLU A 11 -20.30 -9.09 26.03
N PRO A 12 -19.44 -8.42 26.82
CA PRO A 12 -19.09 -8.94 28.14
C PRO A 12 -20.32 -8.91 29.03
N ARG A 13 -20.59 -10.05 29.68
CA ARG A 13 -21.61 -10.17 30.70
C ARG A 13 -21.00 -10.77 31.94
N CYS A 14 -21.07 -10.05 33.05
CA CYS A 14 -20.59 -10.50 34.34
C CYS A 14 -21.76 -11.01 35.17
N SER A 15 -21.69 -12.28 35.55
CA SER A 15 -22.70 -12.93 36.39
C SER A 15 -22.15 -13.21 37.77
N VAL A 16 -22.97 -13.00 38.80
CA VAL A 16 -22.60 -13.23 40.20
C VAL A 16 -23.28 -14.49 40.72
N TYR A 17 -22.47 -15.49 41.06
CA TYR A 17 -22.93 -16.79 41.52
C TYR A 17 -22.64 -17.01 43.00
N PRO A 18 -23.66 -17.47 43.82
CA PRO A 18 -23.42 -17.88 45.19
C PRO A 18 -22.75 -19.26 45.25
N ARG A 19 -21.74 -19.38 46.10
CA ARG A 19 -21.15 -20.68 46.49
C ARG A 19 -21.10 -20.82 48.03
N LYS A 20 -21.22 -22.04 48.51
CA LYS A 20 -20.99 -22.34 49.92
C LYS A 20 -19.49 -22.55 50.15
N SER A 21 -18.90 -21.81 51.08
CA SER A 21 -17.54 -22.01 51.57
C SER A 21 -17.64 -22.32 53.07
N GLY A 22 -17.69 -23.59 53.41
CA GLY A 22 -18.04 -24.07 54.76
C GLY A 22 -19.45 -23.67 55.18
N LYS A 23 -19.58 -22.98 56.32
CA LYS A 23 -20.87 -22.46 56.83
C LYS A 23 -21.26 -21.08 56.24
N ARG A 24 -20.40 -20.47 55.44
CA ARG A 24 -20.62 -19.14 54.87
C ARG A 24 -21.04 -19.21 53.40
N LYS A 25 -21.86 -18.23 52.98
CA LYS A 25 -22.23 -18.02 51.58
C LYS A 25 -21.32 -16.96 51.02
N VAL A 26 -20.60 -17.28 49.94
CA VAL A 26 -19.69 -16.36 49.23
C VAL A 26 -20.10 -16.21 47.79
N TYR A 27 -19.70 -15.15 47.15
CA TYR A 27 -20.08 -14.84 45.78
C TYR A 27 -18.87 -14.82 44.86
N TYR A 28 -19.02 -15.49 43.74
CA TYR A 28 -18.04 -15.59 42.65
C TYR A 28 -18.52 -14.77 41.48
N LEU A 29 -17.59 -14.12 40.83
CA LEU A 29 -17.79 -13.42 39.54
C LEU A 29 -17.47 -14.39 38.41
N SER A 30 -18.36 -14.47 37.43
CA SER A 30 -18.18 -15.27 36.23
C SER A 30 -18.40 -14.41 34.98
N TYR A 31 -17.49 -14.45 34.06
CA TYR A 31 -17.57 -13.79 32.77
C TYR A 31 -16.76 -14.55 31.71
N TYR A 32 -17.00 -14.24 30.45
CA TYR A 32 -16.27 -14.81 29.34
C TYR A 32 -15.30 -13.78 28.79
N LEU A 33 -14.12 -14.22 28.41
CA LEU A 33 -13.14 -13.41 27.67
C LEU A 33 -13.43 -13.43 26.17
N PRO A 34 -12.87 -12.52 25.37
CA PRO A 34 -13.05 -12.48 23.92
C PRO A 34 -12.67 -13.76 23.18
N ASN A 35 -11.74 -14.56 23.72
CA ASN A 35 -11.35 -15.88 23.22
C ASN A 35 -12.32 -17.01 23.59
N GLY A 36 -13.46 -16.68 24.20
CA GLY A 36 -14.48 -17.65 24.64
C GLY A 36 -14.16 -18.39 25.96
N LYS A 37 -12.99 -18.14 26.57
CA LYS A 37 -12.64 -18.75 27.85
C LYS A 37 -13.44 -18.12 29.00
N ARG A 38 -13.97 -18.95 29.85
CA ARG A 38 -14.70 -18.52 31.04
C ARG A 38 -13.76 -18.26 32.20
N ILE A 39 -13.90 -17.11 32.84
CA ILE A 39 -13.27 -16.78 34.12
C ILE A 39 -14.29 -17.00 35.24
N LEU A 40 -13.84 -17.63 36.30
CA LEU A 40 -14.59 -17.78 37.54
C LEU A 40 -13.66 -17.51 38.72
N ARG A 41 -13.91 -16.42 39.43
CA ARG A 41 -13.07 -16.05 40.56
C ARG A 41 -13.91 -15.61 41.78
N PHE A 42 -13.35 -15.81 42.97
CA PHE A 42 -13.92 -15.26 44.21
C PHE A 42 -14.01 -13.73 44.08
N CYS A 43 -15.15 -13.19 44.49
CA CYS A 43 -15.39 -11.75 44.39
C CYS A 43 -15.59 -11.11 45.78
N HIS A 44 -16.62 -11.53 46.49
CA HIS A 44 -16.94 -10.95 47.79
C HIS A 44 -17.86 -11.85 48.65
N GLU A 45 -17.88 -11.61 49.96
CA GLU A 45 -18.82 -12.31 50.87
C GLU A 45 -20.25 -11.71 50.81
N LYS A 46 -20.40 -10.43 50.44
CA LYS A 46 -21.70 -9.76 50.36
C LYS A 46 -22.14 -9.66 48.90
N LYS A 47 -23.39 -10.09 48.60
CA LYS A 47 -23.94 -10.07 47.24
C LYS A 47 -23.93 -8.67 46.60
N SER A 48 -24.35 -7.64 47.37
CA SER A 48 -24.43 -6.27 46.83
C SER A 48 -23.08 -5.72 46.38
N LEU A 49 -22.00 -6.04 47.09
CA LEU A 49 -20.66 -5.63 46.69
C LEU A 49 -20.15 -6.48 45.53
N ALA A 50 -20.42 -7.76 45.49
CA ALA A 50 -20.08 -8.61 44.35
C ALA A 50 -20.78 -8.14 43.07
N THR A 51 -22.04 -7.70 43.13
CA THR A 51 -22.75 -7.13 41.99
C THR A 51 -22.12 -5.82 41.51
N LYS A 52 -21.73 -4.94 42.44
CA LYS A 52 -21.01 -3.67 42.03
C LYS A 52 -19.69 -3.98 41.35
N VAL A 53 -18.90 -4.91 41.89
CA VAL A 53 -17.63 -5.34 41.24
C VAL A 53 -17.90 -5.97 39.88
N GLY A 54 -18.99 -6.72 39.72
CA GLY A 54 -19.39 -7.28 38.42
C GLY A 54 -19.68 -6.24 37.38
N HIS A 55 -20.40 -5.16 37.72
CA HIS A 55 -20.66 -4.05 36.81
C HIS A 55 -19.38 -3.29 36.45
N LEU A 56 -18.49 -3.03 37.41
CA LEU A 56 -17.21 -2.38 37.13
C LEU A 56 -16.35 -3.23 36.19
N LYS A 57 -16.31 -4.55 36.41
CA LYS A 57 -15.56 -5.46 35.53
C LYS A 57 -16.16 -5.54 34.11
N GLU A 58 -17.46 -5.47 33.99
CA GLU A 58 -18.15 -5.41 32.71
C GLU A 58 -17.79 -4.13 31.94
N GLU A 59 -17.74 -2.98 32.62
CA GLU A 59 -17.27 -1.72 32.04
C GLU A 59 -15.79 -1.76 31.63
N GLU A 60 -14.93 -2.36 32.45
CA GLU A 60 -13.51 -2.56 32.13
C GLU A 60 -13.35 -3.41 30.88
N LEU A 61 -14.06 -4.56 30.81
CA LEU A 61 -14.01 -5.45 29.66
C LEU A 61 -14.55 -4.78 28.38
N LEU A 62 -15.60 -3.96 28.50
CA LEU A 62 -16.12 -3.15 27.39
C LEU A 62 -15.08 -2.12 26.88
N LYS A 63 -14.22 -1.63 27.77
CA LYS A 63 -13.12 -0.72 27.45
C LYS A 63 -11.85 -1.45 27.00
N GLY A 64 -11.87 -2.80 26.96
CA GLY A 64 -10.69 -3.61 26.63
C GLY A 64 -9.64 -3.65 27.74
N ILE A 65 -10.03 -3.39 28.98
CA ILE A 65 -9.14 -3.43 30.17
C ILE A 65 -9.17 -4.82 30.76
N PHE A 66 -8.04 -5.52 30.74
CA PHE A 66 -7.85 -6.88 31.24
C PHE A 66 -6.84 -6.87 32.40
N ASP A 67 -7.15 -7.58 33.48
CA ASP A 67 -6.21 -7.77 34.60
C ASP A 67 -5.27 -8.98 34.35
N GLU A 68 -4.29 -9.17 35.24
CA GLU A 68 -3.29 -10.25 35.10
C GLU A 68 -3.91 -11.64 34.93
N MET A 69 -5.00 -11.95 35.66
CA MET A 69 -5.69 -13.24 35.53
C MET A 69 -6.40 -13.38 34.18
N ASP A 70 -6.95 -12.28 33.67
CA ASP A 70 -7.55 -12.24 32.35
C ASP A 70 -6.48 -12.46 31.27
N LEU A 71 -5.33 -11.77 31.40
CA LEU A 71 -4.20 -11.89 30.50
C LEU A 71 -3.61 -13.30 30.49
N GLU A 72 -3.45 -13.93 31.67
CA GLU A 72 -2.99 -15.31 31.77
C GLU A 72 -3.92 -16.29 31.05
N LYS A 73 -5.23 -16.10 31.16
CA LYS A 73 -6.23 -16.96 30.50
C LYS A 73 -6.42 -16.63 29.02
N LEU A 74 -6.16 -15.41 28.61
CA LEU A 74 -6.08 -15.05 27.21
C LEU A 74 -4.90 -15.77 26.54
N GLY A 75 -3.80 -15.99 27.27
CA GLY A 75 -2.60 -16.68 26.77
C GLY A 75 -2.05 -15.98 25.52
N ASP A 76 -1.65 -16.79 24.52
CA ASP A 76 -1.23 -16.30 23.20
C ASP A 76 -2.39 -15.73 22.36
N TYR A 77 -3.59 -15.64 22.93
CA TYR A 77 -4.66 -14.89 22.30
C TYR A 77 -4.20 -13.44 22.22
N ARG A 78 -3.75 -13.07 21.02
CA ARG A 78 -3.14 -11.77 20.78
C ARG A 78 -4.17 -10.68 21.11
N LEU A 79 -4.03 -10.07 22.28
CA LEU A 79 -4.68 -8.81 22.64
C LEU A 79 -4.42 -7.73 21.57
N GLY A 80 -3.41 -7.93 20.73
CA GLY A 80 -3.15 -7.15 19.54
C GLY A 80 -4.36 -6.93 18.65
N ASN A 81 -5.32 -7.88 18.63
CA ASN A 81 -6.57 -7.70 17.87
C ASN A 81 -7.56 -6.76 18.57
N PHE A 82 -7.44 -6.54 19.88
CA PHE A 82 -8.36 -5.71 20.65
C PHE A 82 -7.79 -4.33 21.00
N ASN A 83 -6.47 -4.24 21.14
CA ASN A 83 -5.75 -2.98 21.40
C ASN A 83 -5.03 -2.43 20.17
N GLN A 84 -4.99 -3.14 19.07
CA GLN A 84 -4.53 -2.52 17.83
C GLN A 84 -5.58 -1.48 17.43
N LYS A 85 -5.25 -0.23 17.64
CA LYS A 85 -5.92 0.91 17.02
C LYS A 85 -6.08 0.52 15.55
N ARG A 86 -7.31 0.22 15.14
CA ARG A 86 -7.55 -0.13 13.73
C ARG A 86 -6.99 0.98 12.88
N LEU A 87 -6.10 0.60 11.99
CA LEU A 87 -5.41 1.57 11.16
C LEU A 87 -6.37 2.10 10.09
N GLY A 88 -6.65 3.39 10.14
CA GLY A 88 -7.44 4.07 9.12
C GLY A 88 -6.78 3.91 7.75
N THR A 89 -7.58 3.81 6.70
CA THR A 89 -7.05 3.61 5.34
C THR A 89 -6.08 4.72 4.94
N VAL A 90 -6.43 5.99 5.19
CA VAL A 90 -5.56 7.15 4.91
C VAL A 90 -4.28 7.09 5.74
N GLU A 91 -4.39 6.79 7.03
CA GLU A 91 -3.27 6.67 7.96
C GLU A 91 -2.30 5.56 7.50
N ALA A 92 -2.83 4.38 7.15
CA ALA A 92 -2.03 3.26 6.63
C ALA A 92 -1.23 3.61 5.38
N LEU A 93 -1.88 4.26 4.43
CA LEU A 93 -1.24 4.68 3.18
C LEU A 93 -0.21 5.77 3.40
N GLY A 94 -0.50 6.73 4.31
CA GLY A 94 0.45 7.77 4.70
C GLY A 94 1.70 7.21 5.37
N ILE A 95 1.56 6.28 6.31
CA ILE A 95 2.69 5.60 6.96
C ILE A 95 3.55 4.87 5.91
N TYR A 96 2.91 4.10 5.00
CA TYR A 96 3.64 3.42 3.94
C TYR A 96 4.44 4.37 3.06
N LEU A 97 3.81 5.43 2.55
CA LEU A 97 4.46 6.41 1.67
C LEU A 97 5.64 7.10 2.35
N ASN A 98 5.44 7.58 3.57
CA ASN A 98 6.47 8.30 4.32
C ASN A 98 7.67 7.39 4.68
N THR A 99 7.40 6.18 5.18
CA THR A 99 8.46 5.26 5.59
C THR A 99 9.26 4.73 4.40
N THR A 100 8.63 4.57 3.23
CA THR A 100 9.32 4.03 2.06
C THR A 100 9.94 5.10 1.16
N ALA A 101 9.72 6.39 1.44
CA ALA A 101 10.15 7.51 0.60
C ALA A 101 11.66 7.54 0.36
N GLU A 102 12.47 7.39 1.40
CA GLU A 102 13.94 7.50 1.32
C GLU A 102 14.58 6.48 0.37
N ASN A 103 13.96 5.29 0.24
CA ASN A 103 14.49 4.20 -0.58
C ASN A 103 13.92 4.20 -2.02
N ARG A 104 13.25 5.28 -2.44
CA ARG A 104 12.56 5.34 -3.72
C ARG A 104 12.89 6.56 -4.55
N THR A 105 12.92 6.35 -5.86
CA THR A 105 13.00 7.48 -6.79
C THR A 105 11.71 8.32 -6.74
N PRO A 106 11.77 9.64 -6.96
CA PRO A 106 10.60 10.52 -6.98
C PRO A 106 9.48 10.01 -7.91
N ARG A 107 9.85 9.46 -9.07
CA ARG A 107 8.89 8.84 -9.99
C ARG A 107 8.20 7.62 -9.41
N ALA A 108 8.92 6.80 -8.66
CA ALA A 108 8.34 5.61 -8.02
C ALA A 108 7.37 6.01 -6.89
N GLN A 109 7.72 7.03 -6.10
CA GLN A 109 6.85 7.62 -5.07
C GLN A 109 5.55 8.15 -5.70
N TYR A 110 5.64 8.97 -6.73
CA TYR A 110 4.48 9.50 -7.46
C TYR A 110 3.56 8.38 -8.00
N ASN A 111 4.14 7.34 -8.57
CA ASN A 111 3.38 6.21 -9.10
C ASN A 111 2.70 5.38 -8.00
N ASP A 112 3.37 5.18 -6.87
CA ASP A 112 2.77 4.51 -5.71
C ASP A 112 1.62 5.35 -5.15
N GLU A 113 1.83 6.64 -4.93
CA GLU A 113 0.80 7.57 -4.46
C GLU A 113 -0.42 7.57 -5.38
N ARG A 114 -0.21 7.66 -6.69
CA ARG A 114 -1.30 7.60 -7.67
C ARG A 114 -2.09 6.29 -7.57
N THR A 115 -1.40 5.16 -7.44
CA THR A 115 -2.04 3.83 -7.34
C THR A 115 -2.82 3.69 -6.03
N LEU A 116 -2.26 4.22 -4.93
CA LEU A 116 -2.89 4.18 -3.62
C LEU A 116 -4.08 5.15 -3.51
N ASN A 117 -4.00 6.31 -4.13
CA ASN A 117 -5.12 7.25 -4.21
C ASN A 117 -6.33 6.66 -4.98
N MET A 118 -6.09 5.82 -5.99
CA MET A 118 -7.17 5.07 -6.64
C MET A 118 -7.85 4.10 -5.67
N LEU A 119 -7.06 3.33 -4.92
CA LEU A 119 -7.55 2.41 -3.91
C LEU A 119 -8.32 3.17 -2.82
N PHE A 120 -7.76 4.26 -2.32
CA PHE A 120 -8.38 5.10 -1.31
C PHE A 120 -9.77 5.60 -1.73
N ARG A 121 -9.90 6.16 -2.94
CA ARG A 121 -11.19 6.61 -3.48
C ARG A 121 -12.22 5.47 -3.57
N GLN A 122 -11.79 4.27 -3.95
CA GLN A 122 -12.67 3.11 -3.98
C GLN A 122 -13.14 2.73 -2.57
N MET A 123 -12.26 2.82 -1.58
CA MET A 123 -12.58 2.53 -0.18
C MET A 123 -13.58 3.53 0.38
N GLU A 124 -13.34 4.82 0.13
CA GLU A 124 -14.23 5.90 0.53
C GLU A 124 -15.63 5.71 -0.08
N GLN A 125 -15.71 5.41 -1.38
CA GLN A 125 -16.98 5.11 -2.07
C GLN A 125 -17.69 3.88 -1.50
N SER A 126 -16.94 2.91 -1.00
CA SER A 126 -17.46 1.68 -0.39
C SER A 126 -17.74 1.82 1.12
N GLY A 127 -17.56 3.01 1.70
CA GLY A 127 -17.74 3.26 3.14
C GLY A 127 -16.76 2.49 4.03
N ARG A 128 -15.56 2.19 3.53
CA ARG A 128 -14.50 1.49 4.25
C ARG A 128 -13.55 2.48 4.91
N GLU A 129 -13.61 2.63 6.22
CA GLU A 129 -12.76 3.56 6.97
C GLU A 129 -11.38 2.96 7.31
N PHE A 130 -11.32 1.65 7.55
CA PHE A 130 -10.13 0.95 8.02
C PHE A 130 -9.54 0.04 6.95
N ILE A 131 -8.21 -0.04 6.92
CA ILE A 131 -7.48 -0.81 5.90
C ILE A 131 -7.79 -2.32 5.93
N ASP A 132 -8.13 -2.87 7.10
CA ASP A 132 -8.51 -4.27 7.31
C ASP A 132 -9.92 -4.62 6.78
N GLN A 133 -10.72 -3.62 6.46
CA GLN A 133 -12.06 -3.81 5.86
C GLN A 133 -12.03 -4.05 4.36
N ILE A 134 -10.88 -3.84 3.72
CA ILE A 134 -10.73 -4.05 2.28
C ILE A 134 -10.89 -5.53 1.94
N SER A 135 -11.92 -5.83 1.19
CA SER A 135 -12.17 -7.18 0.69
C SER A 135 -11.59 -7.42 -0.71
N PRO A 136 -11.36 -8.68 -1.10
CA PRO A 136 -11.03 -9.00 -2.49
C PRO A 136 -12.07 -8.49 -3.49
N LEU A 137 -13.34 -8.40 -3.09
CA LEU A 137 -14.40 -7.89 -3.95
C LEU A 137 -14.22 -6.40 -4.27
N ASP A 138 -13.90 -5.57 -3.25
CA ASP A 138 -13.67 -4.14 -3.44
C ASP A 138 -12.56 -3.89 -4.47
N VAL A 139 -11.46 -4.65 -4.36
CA VAL A 139 -10.35 -4.54 -5.31
C VAL A 139 -10.70 -5.08 -6.69
N GLN A 140 -11.46 -6.19 -6.78
CA GLN A 140 -11.90 -6.73 -8.06
C GLN A 140 -12.80 -5.74 -8.82
N LEU A 141 -13.72 -5.07 -8.12
CA LEU A 141 -14.56 -4.03 -8.68
C LEU A 141 -13.73 -2.86 -9.22
N LEU A 142 -12.73 -2.39 -8.48
CA LEU A 142 -11.81 -1.36 -8.95
C LEU A 142 -11.07 -1.77 -10.23
N ILE A 143 -10.54 -2.99 -10.28
CA ILE A 143 -9.85 -3.52 -11.47
C ILE A 143 -10.81 -3.62 -12.67
N ASN A 144 -12.04 -4.08 -12.45
CA ASN A 144 -13.06 -4.18 -13.51
C ASN A 144 -13.43 -2.80 -14.07
N GLN A 145 -13.66 -1.80 -13.22
CA GLN A 145 -13.92 -0.43 -13.64
C GLN A 145 -12.80 0.14 -14.53
N HIS A 146 -11.54 -0.09 -14.13
CA HIS A 146 -10.40 0.34 -14.95
C HIS A 146 -10.28 -0.43 -16.26
N SER A 147 -10.65 -1.71 -16.27
CA SER A 147 -10.73 -2.51 -17.48
C SER A 147 -11.79 -1.97 -18.47
N GLU A 148 -12.97 -1.63 -17.97
CA GLU A 148 -14.07 -1.05 -18.75
C GLU A 148 -13.70 0.32 -19.33
N ARG A 149 -12.93 1.12 -18.59
CA ARG A 149 -12.37 2.41 -19.06
C ARG A 149 -11.25 2.25 -20.10
N GLY A 150 -10.96 1.02 -20.55
CA GLY A 150 -9.99 0.78 -21.62
C GLY A 150 -8.56 0.54 -21.14
N SER A 151 -8.28 0.44 -19.84
CA SER A 151 -6.91 0.15 -19.35
C SER A 151 -6.41 -1.18 -19.91
N SER A 152 -5.14 -1.21 -20.33
CA SER A 152 -4.51 -2.44 -20.82
C SER A 152 -4.31 -3.46 -19.71
N GLU A 153 -4.17 -4.74 -20.07
CA GLU A 153 -3.85 -5.81 -19.11
C GLU A 153 -2.55 -5.52 -18.33
N ALA A 154 -1.55 -4.96 -19.01
CA ALA A 154 -0.28 -4.57 -18.38
C ALA A 154 -0.48 -3.48 -17.32
N THR A 155 -1.33 -2.49 -17.59
CA THR A 155 -1.70 -1.43 -16.65
C THR A 155 -2.44 -1.99 -15.44
N LEU A 156 -3.39 -2.89 -15.65
CA LEU A 156 -4.13 -3.53 -14.57
C LEU A 156 -3.21 -4.37 -13.67
N LYS A 157 -2.29 -5.15 -14.27
CA LYS A 157 -1.24 -5.88 -13.53
C LYS A 157 -0.33 -4.95 -12.74
N TYR A 158 0.00 -3.79 -13.30
CA TYR A 158 0.78 -2.78 -12.60
C TYR A 158 0.06 -2.28 -11.34
N TYR A 159 -1.22 -1.94 -11.43
CA TYR A 159 -2.03 -1.53 -10.27
C TYR A 159 -2.14 -2.63 -9.23
N GLN A 160 -2.45 -3.86 -9.65
CA GLN A 160 -2.51 -5.01 -8.76
C GLN A 160 -1.20 -5.20 -7.97
N ARG A 161 -0.05 -5.15 -8.65
CA ARG A 161 1.25 -5.30 -8.01
C ARG A 161 1.56 -4.16 -7.03
N GLY A 162 1.26 -2.92 -7.42
CA GLY A 162 1.44 -1.75 -6.56
C GLY A 162 0.64 -1.86 -5.27
N MET A 163 -0.66 -2.14 -5.37
CA MET A 163 -1.51 -2.33 -4.21
C MET A 163 -1.08 -3.55 -3.37
N SER A 164 -0.80 -4.69 -4.01
CA SER A 164 -0.38 -5.92 -3.32
C SER A 164 0.88 -5.72 -2.49
N LYS A 165 1.82 -4.91 -2.96
CA LYS A 165 3.04 -4.55 -2.26
C LYS A 165 2.75 -3.81 -0.95
N VAL A 166 1.80 -2.88 -0.97
CA VAL A 166 1.41 -2.11 0.22
C VAL A 166 0.79 -3.03 1.28
N PHE A 167 -0.16 -3.89 0.87
CA PHE A 167 -0.77 -4.84 1.80
C PHE A 167 0.24 -5.81 2.37
N LYS A 168 1.20 -6.29 1.55
CA LYS A 168 2.28 -7.12 2.03
C LYS A 168 3.12 -6.39 3.07
N TRP A 169 3.52 -5.15 2.77
CA TRP A 169 4.32 -4.33 3.68
C TRP A 169 3.61 -4.07 5.01
N LEU A 170 2.31 -3.72 4.97
CA LEU A 170 1.53 -3.47 6.17
C LEU A 170 1.31 -4.72 7.04
N SER A 171 1.10 -5.89 6.42
CA SER A 171 0.71 -7.11 7.14
C SER A 171 1.85 -8.07 7.41
N GLU A 172 2.83 -8.20 6.48
CA GLU A 172 3.89 -9.20 6.58
C GLU A 172 5.23 -8.57 6.99
N ASP A 173 5.58 -7.39 6.45
CA ASP A 173 6.90 -6.79 6.69
C ASP A 173 6.92 -5.93 7.97
N MET A 174 5.85 -5.18 8.27
CA MET A 174 5.74 -4.27 9.41
C MET A 174 4.74 -4.73 10.49
N GLU A 175 3.98 -5.76 10.22
CA GLU A 175 2.99 -6.34 11.15
C GLU A 175 2.02 -5.30 11.76
N LEU A 176 1.74 -4.21 11.04
CA LEU A 176 0.86 -3.13 11.50
C LEU A 176 -0.62 -3.52 11.47
N VAL A 177 -0.98 -4.48 10.62
CA VAL A 177 -2.36 -4.94 10.43
C VAL A 177 -2.40 -6.44 10.28
N GLU A 178 -3.24 -7.12 11.05
CA GLU A 178 -3.49 -8.56 10.89
C GLU A 178 -4.53 -8.78 9.80
N MET A 179 -4.10 -8.94 8.56
CA MET A 179 -4.99 -9.22 7.44
C MET A 179 -4.31 -10.06 6.36
N LYS A 180 -5.11 -10.83 5.63
CA LYS A 180 -4.63 -11.50 4.42
C LYS A 180 -4.65 -10.51 3.26
N ASN A 181 -3.57 -10.47 2.48
CA ASN A 181 -3.50 -9.61 1.31
C ASN A 181 -4.67 -9.90 0.33
N PRO A 182 -5.60 -8.96 0.16
CA PRO A 182 -6.82 -9.17 -0.64
C PRO A 182 -6.52 -9.37 -2.13
N LEU A 183 -5.36 -8.91 -2.61
CA LEU A 183 -4.98 -8.99 -4.02
C LEU A 183 -4.50 -10.37 -4.47
N LYS A 184 -4.20 -11.29 -3.56
CA LYS A 184 -3.81 -12.67 -3.92
C LYS A 184 -4.89 -13.42 -4.73
N LYS A 185 -6.17 -13.03 -4.60
CA LYS A 185 -7.31 -13.69 -5.27
C LYS A 185 -7.85 -12.92 -6.49
N ILE A 186 -7.27 -11.78 -6.83
CA ILE A 186 -7.76 -10.92 -7.90
C ILE A 186 -7.44 -11.51 -9.27
N LYS A 187 -8.43 -11.51 -10.15
CA LYS A 187 -8.27 -11.93 -11.54
C LYS A 187 -8.20 -10.72 -12.46
N ILE A 188 -7.14 -10.66 -13.25
CA ILE A 188 -6.97 -9.62 -14.27
C ILE A 188 -7.65 -10.11 -15.57
N PRO A 189 -8.58 -9.31 -16.15
CA PRO A 189 -9.15 -9.62 -17.45
C PRO A 189 -8.06 -9.69 -18.52
N LYS A 190 -8.00 -10.81 -19.22
CA LYS A 190 -7.09 -10.95 -20.37
C LYS A 190 -7.63 -10.10 -21.53
N LYS A 191 -6.77 -9.24 -22.05
CA LYS A 191 -7.06 -8.48 -23.27
C LYS A 191 -6.11 -8.95 -24.35
N THR A 192 -6.64 -9.45 -25.44
CA THR A 192 -5.87 -9.73 -26.66
C THR A 192 -5.45 -8.39 -27.27
N GLY A 193 -4.26 -7.92 -26.88
CA GLY A 193 -3.64 -6.77 -27.50
C GLY A 193 -2.82 -7.20 -28.71
N LEU A 194 -2.87 -6.43 -29.79
CA LEU A 194 -1.92 -6.56 -30.88
C LEU A 194 -0.52 -6.28 -30.30
N VAL A 195 0.31 -7.28 -30.19
CA VAL A 195 1.74 -7.11 -29.89
C VAL A 195 2.36 -6.51 -31.14
N ARG A 196 2.83 -5.26 -31.04
CA ARG A 196 3.65 -4.66 -32.11
C ARG A 196 5.07 -5.20 -31.95
N ASP A 197 5.39 -6.19 -32.71
CA ASP A 197 6.69 -6.87 -32.76
C ASP A 197 7.52 -6.56 -34.01
N ARG A 198 7.04 -5.60 -34.82
CA ARG A 198 7.72 -5.20 -36.05
C ARG A 198 8.52 -3.90 -35.89
N ILE A 199 9.65 -3.84 -36.56
CA ILE A 199 10.46 -2.65 -36.71
C ILE A 199 9.81 -1.75 -37.76
N PRO A 200 9.74 -0.40 -37.56
CA PRO A 200 9.27 0.51 -38.58
C PRO A 200 10.09 0.45 -39.86
N THR A 201 9.45 0.52 -41.00
CA THR A 201 10.08 0.62 -42.30
C THR A 201 10.77 1.99 -42.47
N LYS A 202 11.67 2.10 -43.43
CA LYS A 202 12.30 3.38 -43.78
C LYS A 202 11.29 4.50 -44.09
N ALA A 203 10.21 4.15 -44.83
CA ALA A 203 9.13 5.08 -45.14
C ALA A 203 8.37 5.55 -43.90
N GLU A 204 8.07 4.63 -42.99
CA GLU A 204 7.42 4.95 -41.70
C GLU A 204 8.35 5.82 -40.81
N MET A 205 9.65 5.55 -40.78
CA MET A 205 10.63 6.39 -40.07
C MET A 205 10.69 7.80 -40.66
N ALA A 206 10.65 7.95 -41.97
CA ALA A 206 10.59 9.26 -42.64
C ALA A 206 9.29 10.01 -42.31
N ALA A 207 8.15 9.30 -42.30
CA ALA A 207 6.87 9.90 -41.89
C ALA A 207 6.87 10.34 -40.42
N LEU A 208 7.43 9.52 -39.52
CA LEU A 208 7.60 9.88 -38.11
C LEU A 208 8.49 11.11 -37.92
N HIS A 209 9.58 11.21 -38.70
CA HIS A 209 10.45 12.37 -38.67
C HIS A 209 9.74 13.63 -39.17
N ALA A 210 8.99 13.56 -40.27
CA ALA A 210 8.19 14.68 -40.78
C ALA A 210 7.15 15.14 -39.74
N ALA A 211 6.44 14.22 -39.09
CA ALA A 211 5.50 14.54 -38.03
C ALA A 211 6.19 15.15 -36.80
N ALA A 212 7.42 14.73 -36.48
CA ALA A 212 8.21 15.34 -35.40
C ALA A 212 8.60 16.77 -35.72
N VAL A 213 8.99 17.09 -36.96
CA VAL A 213 9.28 18.46 -37.42
C VAL A 213 8.05 19.34 -37.27
N GLU A 214 6.90 18.90 -37.76
CA GLU A 214 5.65 19.66 -37.63
C GLU A 214 5.29 19.90 -36.16
N GLY A 215 5.39 18.86 -35.33
CA GLY A 215 5.16 18.94 -33.89
C GLY A 215 6.13 19.86 -33.15
N ALA A 216 7.40 19.87 -33.55
CA ALA A 216 8.43 20.77 -33.00
C ALA A 216 8.11 22.24 -33.26
N ILE A 217 7.72 22.58 -34.50
CA ILE A 217 7.30 23.93 -34.89
C ILE A 217 6.10 24.37 -34.04
N LYS A 218 5.06 23.54 -33.94
CA LYS A 218 3.82 23.84 -33.20
C LYS A 218 4.06 24.04 -31.70
N ASN A 219 4.88 23.20 -31.09
CA ASN A 219 5.04 23.13 -29.64
C ASN A 219 6.34 23.77 -29.11
N ARG A 220 7.18 24.31 -29.98
CA ARG A 220 8.52 24.82 -29.65
C ARG A 220 9.35 23.83 -28.83
N SER A 221 9.35 22.57 -29.25
CA SER A 221 9.95 21.45 -28.53
C SER A 221 11.12 20.86 -29.31
N PRO A 222 12.26 20.48 -28.70
CA PRO A 222 13.40 19.85 -29.35
C PRO A 222 13.15 18.37 -29.70
N ILE A 223 11.93 18.03 -30.10
CA ILE A 223 11.51 16.63 -30.31
C ILE A 223 12.23 16.00 -31.50
N VAL A 224 12.61 16.81 -32.50
CA VAL A 224 13.32 16.34 -33.71
C VAL A 224 14.72 15.86 -33.35
N GLU A 225 15.44 16.68 -32.56
CA GLU A 225 16.79 16.40 -32.10
C GLU A 225 16.81 15.20 -31.20
N ILE A 226 15.84 15.11 -30.24
CA ILE A 226 15.66 13.98 -29.37
C ILE A 226 15.37 12.70 -30.17
N PHE A 227 14.48 12.79 -31.17
CA PHE A 227 14.13 11.64 -32.03
C PHE A 227 15.33 11.15 -32.84
N LYS A 228 16.09 12.05 -33.46
CA LYS A 228 17.34 11.72 -34.17
C LYS A 228 18.31 11.02 -33.22
N PHE A 229 18.64 11.66 -32.11
CA PHE A 229 19.60 11.16 -31.16
C PHE A 229 19.23 9.74 -30.64
N ILE A 230 17.96 9.51 -30.31
CA ILE A 230 17.48 8.19 -29.89
C ILE A 230 17.61 7.17 -31.02
N SER A 231 17.26 7.57 -32.26
CA SER A 231 17.32 6.67 -33.41
C SER A 231 18.74 6.24 -33.75
N MET A 232 19.75 7.09 -33.51
CA MET A 232 21.16 6.82 -33.78
C MET A 232 21.85 6.06 -32.66
N THR A 233 21.50 6.36 -31.42
CA THR A 233 22.21 5.84 -30.24
C THR A 233 21.50 4.63 -29.58
N GLY A 234 20.22 4.40 -29.86
CA GLY A 234 19.38 3.45 -29.14
C GLY A 234 19.16 3.82 -27.66
N ALA A 235 19.41 5.08 -27.30
CA ALA A 235 19.23 5.53 -25.93
C ALA A 235 17.75 5.54 -25.50
N ARG A 236 17.51 5.41 -24.21
CA ARG A 236 16.15 5.56 -23.68
C ARG A 236 15.79 7.03 -23.57
N LEU A 237 14.53 7.37 -23.85
CA LEU A 237 14.05 8.76 -23.75
C LEU A 237 14.44 9.43 -22.41
N GLY A 238 14.28 8.72 -21.28
CA GLY A 238 14.66 9.26 -19.99
C GLY A 238 16.16 9.52 -19.82
N GLU A 239 17.02 8.80 -20.52
CA GLU A 239 18.46 9.01 -20.51
C GLU A 239 18.82 10.29 -21.29
N VAL A 240 18.20 10.48 -22.45
CA VAL A 240 18.40 11.68 -23.28
C VAL A 240 17.87 12.94 -22.62
N LEU A 241 16.68 12.88 -22.01
CA LEU A 241 16.07 14.04 -21.34
C LEU A 241 16.85 14.52 -20.10
N HIS A 242 17.74 13.68 -19.56
CA HIS A 242 18.56 14.01 -18.39
C HIS A 242 20.06 14.02 -18.72
N MET A 243 20.40 14.12 -20.01
CA MET A 243 21.79 14.30 -20.47
C MET A 243 22.27 15.71 -20.10
N GLU A 244 23.49 15.80 -19.61
CA GLU A 244 24.18 17.03 -19.28
C GLU A 244 25.51 17.08 -20.03
N TRP A 245 26.03 18.28 -20.31
CA TRP A 245 27.31 18.44 -20.99
C TRP A 245 28.48 17.75 -20.29
N GLU A 246 28.44 17.66 -18.97
CA GLU A 246 29.45 16.99 -18.16
C GLU A 246 29.47 15.44 -18.35
N ASP A 247 28.45 14.88 -19.00
CA ASP A 247 28.38 13.45 -19.29
C ASP A 247 29.06 13.08 -20.60
N PHE A 248 29.46 14.11 -21.36
CA PHE A 248 29.98 13.97 -22.71
C PHE A 248 31.49 14.27 -22.75
N ASP A 249 32.26 13.30 -23.25
CA ASP A 249 33.69 13.49 -23.52
C ASP A 249 33.88 13.74 -25.01
N GLU A 250 34.12 15.01 -25.35
CA GLU A 250 34.33 15.47 -26.73
C GLU A 250 35.57 14.83 -27.42
N LYS A 251 36.60 14.46 -26.64
CA LYS A 251 37.82 13.86 -27.19
C LYS A 251 37.62 12.44 -27.65
N THR A 252 36.81 11.71 -26.93
CA THR A 252 36.55 10.29 -27.21
C THR A 252 35.21 10.06 -27.91
N GLY A 253 34.36 11.08 -28.02
CA GLY A 253 33.01 10.93 -28.55
C GLY A 253 32.12 10.00 -27.70
N ILE A 254 32.36 9.93 -26.40
CA ILE A 254 31.66 9.02 -25.52
C ILE A 254 30.70 9.80 -24.60
N TRP A 255 29.45 9.41 -24.62
CA TRP A 255 28.46 9.86 -23.66
C TRP A 255 28.31 8.82 -22.51
N THR A 256 28.44 9.27 -21.26
CA THR A 256 28.32 8.44 -20.07
C THR A 256 26.96 8.63 -19.41
N VAL A 257 26.11 7.63 -19.47
CA VAL A 257 24.82 7.60 -18.76
C VAL A 257 25.05 7.19 -17.29
N ARG A 258 24.80 8.09 -16.36
CA ARG A 258 25.04 7.89 -14.92
C ARG A 258 23.90 8.45 -14.06
N SER A 259 23.83 8.05 -12.79
CA SER A 259 22.87 8.58 -11.81
C SER A 259 23.17 10.05 -11.48
N LYS A 260 22.11 10.86 -11.35
CA LYS A 260 22.15 12.30 -11.13
C LYS A 260 21.25 12.69 -9.97
N PRO A 261 21.77 12.68 -8.74
CA PRO A 261 20.95 12.89 -7.53
C PRO A 261 20.39 14.31 -7.42
N ARG A 262 20.99 15.30 -8.11
CA ARG A 262 20.57 16.71 -8.08
C ARG A 262 19.83 17.15 -9.35
N CYS A 263 19.67 16.27 -10.34
CA CYS A 263 18.99 16.62 -11.58
C CYS A 263 17.50 16.89 -11.31
N PRO A 264 16.95 18.05 -11.67
CA PRO A 264 15.53 18.31 -11.56
C PRO A 264 14.75 17.42 -12.53
N THR A 265 13.65 16.84 -12.07
CA THR A 265 12.74 16.05 -12.89
C THR A 265 11.33 16.54 -12.68
N PHE A 266 10.38 16.12 -13.52
CA PHE A 266 8.96 16.40 -13.32
C PHE A 266 8.44 15.92 -11.96
N TYR A 267 9.08 14.89 -11.37
CA TYR A 267 8.65 14.26 -10.12
C TYR A 267 9.42 14.77 -8.88
N GLY A 268 10.39 15.66 -9.05
CA GLY A 268 11.27 16.15 -7.99
C GLY A 268 12.76 16.03 -8.32
N LEU A 269 13.63 16.14 -7.34
CA LEU A 269 15.07 16.01 -7.53
C LEU A 269 15.51 14.55 -7.61
N GLY A 270 16.46 14.29 -8.49
CA GLY A 270 17.14 13.02 -8.64
C GLY A 270 16.60 12.15 -9.77
N TRP A 271 17.52 11.78 -10.67
CA TRP A 271 17.27 10.85 -11.75
C TRP A 271 18.28 9.71 -11.71
N LYS A 272 17.82 8.49 -12.07
CA LYS A 272 18.65 7.29 -12.16
C LYS A 272 18.33 6.51 -13.42
N PRO A 273 19.36 5.96 -14.11
CA PRO A 273 19.16 5.03 -15.22
C PRO A 273 18.50 3.74 -14.69
N LYS A 274 17.92 2.96 -15.59
CA LYS A 274 17.28 1.68 -15.23
C LYS A 274 18.28 0.76 -14.52
N TRP A 275 17.91 0.26 -13.34
CA TRP A 275 18.74 -0.58 -12.46
C TRP A 275 19.94 0.12 -11.83
N ASP A 276 19.98 1.46 -11.86
CA ASP A 276 21.11 2.26 -11.40
C ASP A 276 22.47 1.86 -12.06
N LYS A 277 22.39 1.31 -13.28
CA LYS A 277 23.56 0.86 -14.04
C LYS A 277 24.00 1.97 -14.96
N TRP A 278 25.21 2.46 -14.72
CA TRP A 278 25.88 3.34 -15.66
C TRP A 278 26.27 2.60 -16.95
N ARG A 279 26.39 3.30 -18.07
CA ARG A 279 26.88 2.77 -19.34
C ARG A 279 27.47 3.86 -20.20
N GLN A 280 28.34 3.51 -21.08
CA GLN A 280 28.91 4.37 -22.10
C GLN A 280 28.22 4.12 -23.43
N VAL A 281 27.96 5.20 -24.14
CA VAL A 281 27.35 5.22 -25.46
C VAL A 281 28.28 5.95 -26.38
N PRO A 282 28.91 5.28 -27.37
CA PRO A 282 29.71 6.00 -28.37
C PRO A 282 28.78 6.83 -29.27
N LEU A 283 29.16 8.05 -29.50
CA LEU A 283 28.51 8.94 -30.44
C LEU A 283 29.33 8.98 -31.74
N PHE A 284 28.66 8.76 -32.83
CA PHE A 284 29.26 8.88 -34.17
C PHE A 284 29.10 10.32 -34.69
N ASP A 285 29.89 10.70 -35.68
CA ASP A 285 29.96 12.08 -36.19
C ASP A 285 28.61 12.70 -36.61
N ASP A 286 27.59 11.85 -36.84
CA ASP A 286 26.25 12.29 -37.20
C ASP A 286 25.28 12.31 -35.99
N ALA A 287 25.69 11.96 -34.80
CA ALA A 287 24.87 11.94 -33.58
C ALA A 287 25.03 13.24 -32.82
#